data_20d28fa16fdf52124a4304cb288d4b50
#
_entry.id   20d28fa16fdf52124a4304cb288d4b50
#
_cell.length_a   1.000
_cell.length_b   1.000
_cell.length_c   1.000
_cell.angle_alpha   90.00
_cell.angle_beta   90.00
_cell.angle_gamma   90.00
#
_symmetry.space_group_name_H-M   'P 1'
#
loop_
_entity.id
_entity.type
_entity.pdbx_description
1 polymer ?
#
loop_
_entity_poly.entity_id
_entity_poly.type
_entity_poly.pdbx_seq_one_letter_code
_entity_poly.pdbx_strand_id
1 'polypeptide(L)'
;EITRQIVMAQGENTVGVSYTVENRAGTDVTLCISPQLEFVPKGELLSEEQEFRFALGAGEAETVGSGKYTGATVRSNGRELYFVTNGRVVEHELTFTTNLFYAYDACDDRREMGCTAENHCVIFEIPQAERLIGEILYSTESAAMQRVHAQKDGSASDCGVTARMAESLKQYRNGLKKQAGLTDETAQVLVCAANQFISYRTSTDKQTILAGFPFFEDWGRDTMISLVGCCISTGQYEVAESILRTFMLYCRKGLMPNLFPEGRNEPWYNTVDAALLFIVTVYEYFCRTKDKSFVISAWTTMQEIVEYYAKGTDFHIGMDEDGLIHAGGGYEQVTWMDVRINDILPTPRHGKPVEINAYWYNVLRIMDFFAGKFRGELSEAPTGRNYADMAGLAGRSFREKFWNADAGCLKDVLTDEEGESAKAETQIRCNQIWAVSLPFSLLERQQERQVGEMVYRKLYTPLGLRTLDPADPEFKPFYGGKLMNRDLAYHQGTTWVFPLGGYYLAYLKVNDYSESAKAHVRAQLESITAALREGCIGQLPEIYDGERPVSSKGCFAQAWSVGEMLRVYEALERR
;
A
#
# COMPACT_ATOMS: atom_id res chain seq x y z
N GLU A 1 20.97 -32.13 -5.62
CA GLU A 1 19.97 -31.23 -4.99
C GLU A 1 20.43 -29.79 -5.13
N ILE A 2 19.49 -28.87 -5.46
CA ILE A 2 19.79 -27.44 -5.62
C ILE A 2 18.83 -26.65 -4.74
N THR A 3 19.39 -25.82 -3.87
CA THR A 3 18.64 -24.83 -3.07
C THR A 3 19.00 -23.43 -3.57
N ARG A 4 17.99 -22.63 -3.96
CA ARG A 4 18.16 -21.24 -4.35
C ARG A 4 17.65 -20.32 -3.24
N GLN A 5 18.46 -19.33 -2.87
CA GLN A 5 18.07 -18.24 -1.96
C GLN A 5 18.21 -16.91 -2.68
N ILE A 6 17.22 -16.05 -2.55
CA ILE A 6 17.23 -14.68 -3.07
C ILE A 6 17.06 -13.74 -1.88
N VAL A 7 17.90 -12.71 -1.80
CA VAL A 7 17.85 -11.70 -0.75
C VAL A 7 18.12 -10.32 -1.32
N MET A 8 17.33 -9.34 -0.90
CA MET A 8 17.57 -7.93 -1.23
C MET A 8 18.24 -7.23 -0.04
N ALA A 9 19.26 -6.43 -0.29
CA ALA A 9 19.92 -5.63 0.74
C ALA A 9 18.99 -4.52 1.21
N GLN A 10 18.94 -4.28 2.52
CA GLN A 10 18.13 -3.20 3.06
C GLN A 10 18.71 -1.83 2.72
N GLY A 11 17.90 -0.97 2.11
CA GLY A 11 18.28 0.41 1.76
C GLY A 11 19.21 0.53 0.54
N GLU A 12 19.38 -0.53 -0.24
CA GLU A 12 20.21 -0.55 -1.44
C GLU A 12 19.48 -1.26 -2.59
N ASN A 13 19.72 -0.83 -3.83
CA ASN A 13 19.22 -1.52 -5.02
C ASN A 13 20.12 -2.71 -5.40
N THR A 14 20.32 -3.61 -4.43
CA THR A 14 21.22 -4.76 -4.54
C THR A 14 20.49 -6.04 -4.18
N VAL A 15 20.53 -7.03 -5.09
CA VAL A 15 19.96 -8.38 -4.90
C VAL A 15 21.07 -9.41 -4.93
N GLY A 16 21.12 -10.28 -3.92
CA GLY A 16 21.97 -11.45 -3.89
C GLY A 16 21.17 -12.71 -4.20
N VAL A 17 21.70 -13.55 -5.07
CA VAL A 17 21.15 -14.88 -5.38
C VAL A 17 22.22 -15.91 -5.08
N SER A 18 21.93 -16.88 -4.23
CA SER A 18 22.83 -18.00 -3.99
C SER A 18 22.19 -19.33 -4.40
N TYR A 19 23.03 -20.21 -4.88
CA TYR A 19 22.71 -21.59 -5.25
C TYR A 19 23.58 -22.52 -4.43
N THR A 20 22.97 -23.22 -3.49
CA THR A 20 23.64 -24.33 -2.78
C THR A 20 23.38 -25.59 -3.58
N VAL A 21 24.44 -26.18 -4.12
CA VAL A 21 24.37 -27.41 -4.91
C VAL A 21 25.06 -28.55 -4.15
N GLU A 22 24.31 -29.61 -3.86
CA GLU A 22 24.85 -30.87 -3.36
C GLU A 22 24.91 -31.88 -4.52
N ASN A 23 26.11 -32.19 -4.98
CA ASN A 23 26.31 -33.13 -6.07
C ASN A 23 26.23 -34.56 -5.54
N ARG A 24 25.10 -35.20 -5.78
CA ARG A 24 24.85 -36.62 -5.46
C ARG A 24 24.95 -37.53 -6.68
N ALA A 25 25.38 -36.99 -7.82
CA ALA A 25 25.63 -37.79 -9.02
C ALA A 25 26.94 -38.55 -8.93
N GLY A 26 27.08 -39.60 -9.74
CA GLY A 26 28.31 -40.38 -9.83
C GLY A 26 29.43 -39.70 -10.65
N THR A 27 29.26 -38.44 -11.05
CA THR A 27 30.18 -37.67 -11.90
C THR A 27 30.18 -36.19 -11.47
N ASP A 28 31.16 -35.43 -11.96
CA ASP A 28 31.14 -33.98 -11.84
C ASP A 28 29.91 -33.40 -12.54
N VAL A 29 29.36 -32.33 -12.01
CA VAL A 29 28.21 -31.61 -12.61
C VAL A 29 28.53 -30.14 -12.79
N THR A 30 27.89 -29.52 -13.78
CA THR A 30 28.00 -28.09 -14.06
C THR A 30 26.64 -27.43 -13.88
N LEU A 31 26.58 -26.36 -13.07
CA LEU A 31 25.44 -25.47 -13.01
C LEU A 31 25.72 -24.23 -13.86
N CYS A 32 24.90 -23.99 -14.87
CA CYS A 32 24.97 -22.80 -15.72
C CYS A 32 23.76 -21.90 -15.41
N ILE A 33 24.00 -20.64 -15.13
CA ILE A 33 22.99 -19.62 -14.85
C ILE A 33 23.08 -18.55 -15.93
N SER A 34 22.03 -18.44 -16.76
CA SER A 34 21.88 -17.39 -17.78
C SER A 34 20.89 -16.34 -17.28
N PRO A 35 21.34 -15.14 -16.90
CA PRO A 35 20.44 -14.06 -16.51
C PRO A 35 19.61 -13.58 -17.70
N GLN A 36 18.31 -13.44 -17.50
CA GLN A 36 17.39 -12.91 -18.49
C GLN A 36 17.23 -11.41 -18.30
N LEU A 37 17.53 -10.61 -19.31
CA LEU A 37 17.64 -9.16 -19.26
C LEU A 37 16.52 -8.50 -20.09
N GLU A 38 15.93 -7.41 -19.58
CA GLU A 38 14.96 -6.62 -20.35
C GLU A 38 15.41 -5.15 -20.53
N PHE A 39 15.77 -4.42 -19.48
CA PHE A 39 16.20 -3.00 -19.52
C PHE A 39 15.20 -2.07 -20.24
N VAL A 40 13.92 -2.27 -19.98
CA VAL A 40 12.82 -1.47 -20.55
C VAL A 40 12.07 -0.73 -19.46
N PRO A 41 11.41 0.42 -19.76
CA PRO A 41 10.46 1.05 -18.87
C PRO A 41 9.28 0.13 -18.56
N LYS A 42 8.62 0.38 -17.41
CA LYS A 42 7.42 -0.35 -17.01
C LYS A 42 6.34 -0.28 -18.10
N GLY A 43 5.85 -1.45 -18.53
CA GLY A 43 4.80 -1.56 -19.55
C GLY A 43 5.28 -1.54 -20.99
N GLU A 44 6.57 -1.35 -21.23
CA GLU A 44 7.16 -1.46 -22.57
C GLU A 44 7.64 -2.89 -22.89
N LEU A 45 7.80 -3.17 -24.17
CA LEU A 45 8.31 -4.45 -24.66
C LEU A 45 9.77 -4.33 -25.05
N LEU A 46 10.57 -5.34 -24.72
CA LEU A 46 11.91 -5.46 -25.25
C LEU A 46 11.85 -5.69 -26.77
N SER A 47 12.59 -4.86 -27.52
CA SER A 47 12.81 -5.02 -28.96
C SER A 47 14.07 -5.85 -29.21
N GLU A 48 14.02 -6.73 -30.21
CA GLU A 48 15.20 -7.48 -30.67
C GLU A 48 16.28 -6.57 -31.32
N GLU A 49 15.95 -5.29 -31.56
CA GLU A 49 16.92 -4.28 -32.04
C GLU A 49 17.67 -3.60 -30.87
N GLN A 50 17.29 -3.86 -29.60
CA GLN A 50 17.92 -3.25 -28.47
C GLN A 50 19.34 -3.80 -28.25
N GLU A 51 20.30 -2.89 -28.13
CA GLU A 51 21.69 -3.25 -27.87
C GLU A 51 21.94 -3.54 -26.39
N PHE A 52 22.66 -4.60 -26.13
CA PHE A 52 23.21 -4.92 -24.81
C PHE A 52 24.74 -5.01 -24.90
N ARG A 53 25.43 -4.24 -24.08
CA ARG A 53 26.90 -4.24 -24.02
C ARG A 53 27.34 -4.87 -22.71
N PHE A 54 28.14 -5.93 -22.84
CA PHE A 54 28.76 -6.61 -21.72
C PHE A 54 30.21 -6.16 -21.55
N ALA A 55 30.67 -6.04 -20.30
CA ALA A 55 32.06 -5.74 -20.00
C ALA A 55 32.50 -6.50 -18.74
N LEU A 56 33.50 -7.38 -18.88
CA LEU A 56 34.20 -7.99 -17.76
C LEU A 56 35.15 -6.96 -17.12
N GLY A 57 35.26 -6.95 -15.79
CA GLY A 57 36.27 -6.21 -15.05
C GLY A 57 36.08 -4.69 -15.01
N ALA A 58 34.87 -4.18 -15.17
CA ALA A 58 34.53 -2.76 -14.96
C ALA A 58 34.50 -2.37 -13.48
N GLY A 59 35.53 -2.65 -12.76
CA GLY A 59 35.92 -2.39 -11.40
C GLY A 59 36.99 -3.39 -11.07
N GLU A 60 38.17 -2.93 -10.73
CA GLU A 60 39.36 -3.76 -10.53
C GLU A 60 39.03 -5.09 -9.86
N ALA A 61 39.16 -6.18 -10.60
CA ALA A 61 39.08 -7.53 -10.09
C ALA A 61 40.31 -7.81 -9.22
N GLU A 62 40.42 -7.11 -8.10
CA GLU A 62 41.33 -7.51 -7.05
C GLU A 62 40.71 -8.72 -6.33
N THR A 63 41.50 -9.73 -6.17
CA THR A 63 41.26 -10.91 -5.36
C THR A 63 40.72 -10.55 -3.98
N VAL A 64 39.42 -10.75 -3.78
CA VAL A 64 38.77 -10.50 -2.48
C VAL A 64 38.81 -11.78 -1.67
N GLY A 65 39.74 -11.87 -0.71
CA GLY A 65 39.85 -13.02 0.19
C GLY A 65 40.26 -14.31 -0.51
N SER A 66 40.09 -15.44 0.16
CA SER A 66 40.35 -16.79 -0.38
C SER A 66 39.34 -17.27 -1.43
N GLY A 67 38.30 -16.49 -1.72
CA GLY A 67 37.33 -16.71 -2.80
C GLY A 67 37.45 -15.58 -3.84
N LYS A 68 37.76 -15.95 -5.09
CA LYS A 68 37.86 -15.00 -6.22
C LYS A 68 36.45 -14.66 -6.69
N TYR A 69 36.02 -13.40 -6.49
CA TYR A 69 34.82 -12.87 -7.14
C TYR A 69 35.22 -12.16 -8.43
N THR A 70 34.45 -12.35 -9.49
CA THR A 70 34.58 -11.68 -10.77
C THR A 70 33.45 -10.66 -10.90
N GLY A 71 33.79 -9.41 -11.20
CA GLY A 71 32.84 -8.34 -11.49
C GLY A 71 32.60 -8.19 -12.99
N ALA A 72 31.38 -7.81 -13.36
CA ALA A 72 31.02 -7.42 -14.72
C ALA A 72 29.91 -6.37 -14.74
N THR A 73 29.71 -5.75 -15.89
CA THR A 73 28.66 -4.73 -16.11
C THR A 73 27.93 -5.03 -17.39
N VAL A 74 26.59 -4.95 -17.35
CA VAL A 74 25.73 -4.94 -18.53
C VAL A 74 25.16 -3.55 -18.72
N ARG A 75 25.21 -3.01 -19.93
CA ARG A 75 24.67 -1.71 -20.31
C ARG A 75 23.66 -1.83 -21.41
N SER A 76 22.50 -1.19 -21.24
CA SER A 76 21.47 -1.07 -22.26
C SER A 76 20.58 0.12 -21.98
N ASN A 77 20.07 0.81 -23.00
CA ASN A 77 19.17 1.97 -22.86
C ASN A 77 19.65 3.04 -21.86
N GLY A 78 20.96 3.33 -21.82
CA GLY A 78 21.56 4.32 -20.93
C GLY A 78 21.56 3.91 -19.44
N ARG A 79 21.22 2.66 -19.13
CA ARG A 79 21.25 2.09 -17.78
C ARG A 79 22.38 1.09 -17.62
N GLU A 80 22.83 0.89 -16.38
CA GLU A 80 23.88 -0.06 -16.04
C GLU A 80 23.38 -1.03 -14.97
N LEU A 81 23.66 -2.31 -15.16
CA LEU A 81 23.53 -3.35 -14.15
C LEU A 81 24.90 -3.92 -13.86
N TYR A 82 25.32 -3.74 -12.63
CA TYR A 82 26.57 -4.32 -12.12
C TYR A 82 26.28 -5.69 -11.54
N PHE A 83 27.19 -6.66 -11.73
CA PHE A 83 27.12 -7.90 -10.98
C PHE A 83 28.49 -8.43 -10.58
N VAL A 84 28.48 -9.24 -9.52
CA VAL A 84 29.66 -9.88 -8.94
C VAL A 84 29.32 -11.32 -8.63
N THR A 85 30.21 -12.24 -8.97
CA THR A 85 29.99 -13.68 -8.76
C THR A 85 31.29 -14.40 -8.38
N ASN A 86 31.18 -15.50 -7.62
CA ASN A 86 32.26 -16.46 -7.39
C ASN A 86 32.31 -17.57 -8.45
N GLY A 87 31.40 -17.52 -9.43
CA GLY A 87 31.41 -18.41 -10.59
C GLY A 87 32.28 -17.88 -11.75
N ARG A 88 32.54 -18.74 -12.72
CA ARG A 88 33.22 -18.34 -13.96
C ARG A 88 32.22 -17.68 -14.90
N VAL A 89 32.47 -16.45 -15.30
CA VAL A 89 31.63 -15.69 -16.24
C VAL A 89 32.09 -15.98 -17.68
N VAL A 90 31.13 -16.30 -18.54
CA VAL A 90 31.35 -16.54 -19.96
C VAL A 90 30.44 -15.65 -20.78
N GLU A 91 31.03 -14.75 -21.55
CA GLU A 91 30.31 -13.95 -22.54
C GLU A 91 30.00 -14.79 -23.79
N HIS A 92 28.84 -14.59 -24.39
CA HIS A 92 28.41 -15.20 -25.63
C HIS A 92 27.65 -14.18 -26.50
N GLU A 93 27.35 -14.53 -27.72
CA GLU A 93 26.56 -13.71 -28.63
C GLU A 93 25.21 -13.38 -28.00
N LEU A 94 24.75 -12.13 -28.19
CA LEU A 94 23.44 -11.68 -27.75
C LEU A 94 22.35 -12.52 -28.42
N THR A 95 21.52 -13.15 -27.61
CA THR A 95 20.38 -13.94 -28.04
C THR A 95 19.10 -13.44 -27.39
N PHE A 96 17.99 -13.58 -28.11
CA PHE A 96 16.68 -13.18 -27.63
C PHE A 96 15.76 -14.40 -27.51
N THR A 97 15.04 -14.49 -26.39
CA THR A 97 13.95 -15.44 -26.20
C THR A 97 12.63 -14.71 -26.36
N THR A 98 11.95 -14.89 -27.47
CA THR A 98 10.80 -14.06 -27.90
C THR A 98 9.43 -14.65 -27.58
N ASN A 99 9.35 -15.89 -27.11
CA ASN A 99 8.08 -16.60 -26.91
C ASN A 99 7.86 -16.99 -25.44
N LEU A 100 8.18 -16.09 -24.52
CA LEU A 100 7.90 -16.31 -23.10
C LEU A 100 6.42 -16.08 -22.84
N PHE A 101 5.72 -17.12 -22.40
CA PHE A 101 4.31 -17.03 -22.06
C PHE A 101 4.11 -16.74 -20.58
N TYR A 102 3.44 -15.64 -20.28
CA TYR A 102 3.10 -15.21 -18.93
C TYR A 102 1.66 -15.62 -18.59
N ALA A 103 1.48 -16.82 -18.09
CA ALA A 103 0.17 -17.41 -17.82
C ALA A 103 -0.70 -16.55 -16.87
N TYR A 104 -0.10 -15.90 -15.90
CA TYR A 104 -0.82 -15.01 -14.98
C TYR A 104 -1.37 -13.77 -15.68
N ASP A 105 -0.56 -13.13 -16.53
CA ASP A 105 -0.97 -11.95 -17.26
C ASP A 105 -2.03 -12.29 -18.33
N ALA A 106 -1.91 -13.45 -18.97
CA ALA A 106 -2.87 -13.96 -19.93
C ALA A 106 -4.27 -14.16 -19.31
N CYS A 107 -4.35 -14.63 -18.06
CA CYS A 107 -5.62 -14.79 -17.35
C CYS A 107 -6.34 -13.46 -17.11
N ASP A 108 -5.59 -12.35 -17.04
CA ASP A 108 -6.10 -11.01 -16.78
C ASP A 108 -6.20 -10.13 -18.04
N ASP A 109 -6.11 -10.71 -19.24
CA ASP A 109 -6.11 -10.00 -20.53
C ASP A 109 -5.01 -8.92 -20.59
N ARG A 110 -3.89 -9.19 -19.92
CA ARG A 110 -2.69 -8.35 -19.96
C ARG A 110 -1.75 -8.87 -21.03
N ARG A 111 -0.53 -8.32 -21.08
CA ARG A 111 0.51 -8.82 -21.97
C ARG A 111 0.86 -10.28 -21.65
N GLU A 112 0.44 -11.20 -22.51
CA GLU A 112 0.65 -12.64 -22.33
C GLU A 112 1.99 -13.16 -22.86
N MET A 113 2.64 -12.42 -23.78
CA MET A 113 3.90 -12.80 -24.39
C MET A 113 5.00 -11.80 -24.04
N GLY A 114 6.18 -12.30 -23.78
CA GLY A 114 7.36 -11.53 -23.46
C GLY A 114 8.58 -11.87 -24.29
N CYS A 115 9.57 -10.99 -24.20
CA CYS A 115 10.89 -11.15 -24.79
C CYS A 115 11.94 -10.83 -23.73
N THR A 116 13.00 -11.64 -23.67
CA THR A 116 14.18 -11.36 -22.85
C THR A 116 15.44 -11.53 -23.68
N ALA A 117 16.52 -10.88 -23.25
CA ALA A 117 17.84 -10.99 -23.86
C ALA A 117 18.83 -11.69 -22.93
N GLU A 118 19.77 -12.42 -23.47
CA GLU A 118 20.92 -12.93 -22.73
C GLU A 118 22.21 -12.76 -23.56
N ASN A 119 23.31 -12.41 -22.92
CA ASN A 119 24.61 -12.23 -23.56
C ASN A 119 25.78 -12.80 -22.73
N HIS A 120 25.47 -13.45 -21.61
CA HIS A 120 26.47 -14.08 -20.74
C HIS A 120 25.82 -15.16 -19.88
N CYS A 121 26.66 -16.08 -19.39
CA CYS A 121 26.27 -17.02 -18.34
C CYS A 121 27.32 -17.09 -17.23
N VAL A 122 26.88 -17.54 -16.06
CA VAL A 122 27.74 -17.82 -14.92
C VAL A 122 27.78 -19.32 -14.70
N ILE A 123 28.98 -19.89 -14.67
CA ILE A 123 29.22 -21.33 -14.61
C ILE A 123 29.84 -21.68 -13.26
N PHE A 124 29.26 -22.70 -12.61
CA PHE A 124 29.75 -23.34 -11.40
C PHE A 124 30.04 -24.81 -11.69
N GLU A 125 31.26 -25.23 -11.46
CA GLU A 125 31.69 -26.62 -11.61
C GLU A 125 31.69 -27.28 -10.22
N ILE A 126 30.96 -28.38 -10.06
CA ILE A 126 30.76 -29.07 -8.78
C ILE A 126 31.29 -30.48 -8.91
N PRO A 127 32.44 -30.80 -8.32
CA PRO A 127 33.00 -32.16 -8.31
C PRO A 127 32.03 -33.20 -7.73
N GLN A 128 32.25 -34.45 -8.10
CA GLN A 128 31.49 -35.57 -7.56
C GLN A 128 31.54 -35.60 -6.03
N ALA A 129 30.38 -35.83 -5.40
CA ALA A 129 30.17 -35.90 -3.96
C ALA A 129 30.54 -34.63 -3.17
N GLU A 130 30.72 -33.51 -3.83
CA GLU A 130 30.99 -32.22 -3.19
C GLU A 130 29.73 -31.34 -3.09
N ARG A 131 29.85 -30.30 -2.23
CA ARG A 131 28.87 -29.22 -2.07
C ARG A 131 29.52 -27.90 -2.45
N LEU A 132 28.80 -27.12 -3.25
CA LEU A 132 29.22 -25.77 -3.64
C LEU A 132 28.13 -24.75 -3.29
N ILE A 133 28.55 -23.54 -2.92
CA ILE A 133 27.68 -22.35 -2.85
C ILE A 133 28.13 -21.39 -3.93
N GLY A 134 27.32 -21.31 -4.99
CA GLY A 134 27.47 -20.33 -6.06
C GLY A 134 26.69 -19.06 -5.70
N GLU A 135 27.27 -17.89 -5.87
CA GLU A 135 26.64 -16.59 -5.58
C GLU A 135 26.72 -15.64 -6.77
N ILE A 136 25.63 -14.92 -7.01
CA ILE A 136 25.57 -13.82 -7.97
C ILE A 136 24.87 -12.65 -7.27
N LEU A 137 25.53 -11.49 -7.24
CA LEU A 137 24.97 -10.25 -6.72
C LEU A 137 24.72 -9.30 -7.87
N TYR A 138 23.55 -8.71 -7.94
CA TYR A 138 23.16 -7.71 -8.95
C TYR A 138 22.89 -6.38 -8.25
N SER A 139 23.32 -5.26 -8.85
CA SER A 139 23.05 -3.93 -8.34
C SER A 139 22.96 -2.89 -9.46
N THR A 140 22.13 -1.89 -9.29
CA THR A 140 22.14 -0.67 -10.11
C THR A 140 23.11 0.39 -9.55
N GLU A 141 23.77 0.11 -8.42
CA GLU A 141 24.67 1.02 -7.73
C GLU A 141 26.11 0.49 -7.76
N SER A 142 27.01 1.18 -8.45
CA SER A 142 28.42 0.77 -8.52
C SER A 142 29.11 0.74 -7.13
N ALA A 143 28.73 1.67 -6.23
CA ALA A 143 29.26 1.72 -4.87
C ALA A 143 28.89 0.50 -4.02
N ALA A 144 27.72 -0.12 -4.24
CA ALA A 144 27.33 -1.36 -3.55
C ALA A 144 28.27 -2.52 -3.90
N MET A 145 28.73 -2.59 -5.16
CA MET A 145 29.70 -3.57 -5.62
C MET A 145 31.08 -3.39 -4.99
N GLN A 146 31.54 -2.14 -4.82
CA GLN A 146 32.78 -1.85 -4.12
C GLN A 146 32.76 -2.28 -2.66
N ARG A 147 31.59 -2.19 -1.97
CA ARG A 147 31.44 -2.67 -0.59
C ARG A 147 31.56 -4.19 -0.46
N VAL A 148 31.13 -4.96 -1.46
CA VAL A 148 31.37 -6.41 -1.51
C VAL A 148 32.87 -6.73 -1.56
N HIS A 149 33.63 -5.86 -2.25
CA HIS A 149 35.09 -6.00 -2.34
C HIS A 149 35.82 -5.50 -1.07
N ALA A 150 35.31 -4.46 -0.40
CA ALA A 150 35.98 -3.78 0.71
C ALA A 150 35.87 -4.47 2.08
N GLN A 151 34.99 -5.45 2.26
CA GLN A 151 34.86 -6.19 3.54
C GLN A 151 35.94 -7.24 3.70
N LYS A 152 37.18 -6.76 3.73
CA LYS A 152 38.43 -7.53 4.00
C LYS A 152 38.69 -7.73 5.49
N ASP A 153 37.69 -7.95 6.33
CA ASP A 153 37.99 -8.23 7.73
C ASP A 153 37.99 -9.72 8.02
N GLY A 154 39.19 -10.17 8.31
CA GLY A 154 39.75 -11.47 8.66
C GLY A 154 39.00 -12.36 9.66
N SER A 155 37.69 -12.32 9.75
CA SER A 155 36.89 -13.38 10.38
C SER A 155 36.44 -14.33 9.28
N ALA A 156 37.22 -15.41 9.08
CA ALA A 156 36.85 -16.53 8.25
C ALA A 156 35.60 -17.25 8.80
N SER A 157 34.42 -16.66 8.54
CA SER A 157 33.18 -17.43 8.56
C SER A 157 32.96 -17.97 7.14
N ASP A 158 32.79 -19.26 6.99
CA ASP A 158 32.45 -19.99 5.77
C ASP A 158 31.13 -19.51 5.07
N CYS A 159 30.58 -18.38 5.49
CA CYS A 159 29.33 -17.80 4.99
C CYS A 159 29.58 -16.85 3.83
N GLY A 160 28.98 -17.14 2.68
CA GLY A 160 28.96 -16.27 1.51
C GLY A 160 28.34 -14.88 1.76
N VAL A 161 28.48 -13.97 0.78
CA VAL A 161 27.94 -12.60 0.84
C VAL A 161 26.42 -12.62 0.99
N THR A 162 25.75 -13.46 0.24
CA THR A 162 24.28 -13.60 0.27
C THR A 162 23.78 -14.05 1.65
N ALA A 163 24.50 -14.96 2.31
CA ALA A 163 24.14 -15.39 3.66
C ALA A 163 24.27 -14.25 4.69
N ARG A 164 25.32 -13.41 4.57
CA ARG A 164 25.47 -12.20 5.42
C ARG A 164 24.37 -11.19 5.16
N MET A 165 23.99 -10.97 3.89
CA MET A 165 22.85 -10.11 3.54
C MET A 165 21.56 -10.62 4.17
N ALA A 166 21.33 -11.94 4.12
CA ALA A 166 20.14 -12.55 4.72
C ALA A 166 20.11 -12.38 6.26
N GLU A 167 21.26 -12.54 6.92
CA GLU A 167 21.35 -12.34 8.39
C GLU A 167 21.16 -10.86 8.75
N SER A 168 21.74 -9.92 7.98
CA SER A 168 21.52 -8.48 8.17
C SER A 168 20.04 -8.11 8.01
N LEU A 169 19.38 -8.62 6.98
CA LEU A 169 17.95 -8.40 6.77
C LEU A 169 17.11 -9.00 7.90
N LYS A 170 17.47 -10.17 8.41
CA LYS A 170 16.80 -10.79 9.57
C LYS A 170 16.96 -9.93 10.83
N GLN A 171 18.16 -9.42 11.09
CA GLN A 171 18.40 -8.50 12.21
C GLN A 171 17.61 -7.20 12.08
N TYR A 172 17.56 -6.61 10.89
CA TYR A 172 16.74 -5.45 10.58
C TYR A 172 15.26 -5.72 10.87
N ARG A 173 14.70 -6.82 10.33
CA ARG A 173 13.31 -7.23 10.59
C ARG A 173 13.02 -7.46 12.08
N ASN A 174 13.95 -8.05 12.82
CA ASN A 174 13.81 -8.20 14.27
C ASN A 174 13.81 -6.83 14.99
N GLY A 175 14.59 -5.87 14.49
CA GLY A 175 14.56 -4.49 14.94
C GLY A 175 13.18 -3.84 14.76
N LEU A 176 12.59 -3.98 13.59
CA LEU A 176 11.22 -3.49 13.29
C LEU A 176 10.17 -4.10 14.23
N LYS A 177 10.20 -5.41 14.42
CA LYS A 177 9.29 -6.11 15.34
C LYS A 177 9.42 -5.61 16.78
N LYS A 178 10.66 -5.40 17.23
CA LYS A 178 10.94 -4.85 18.57
C LYS A 178 10.45 -3.41 18.70
N GLN A 179 10.66 -2.58 17.68
CA GLN A 179 10.20 -1.20 17.65
C GLN A 179 8.67 -1.11 17.68
N ALA A 180 8.00 -1.94 16.88
CA ALA A 180 6.54 -2.01 16.88
C ALA A 180 5.96 -2.45 18.23
N GLY A 181 6.64 -3.36 18.95
CA GLY A 181 6.24 -3.85 20.25
C GLY A 181 4.92 -4.62 20.25
N LEU A 182 4.48 -5.13 19.09
CA LEU A 182 3.33 -6.02 18.96
C LEU A 182 3.78 -7.47 19.20
N THR A 183 2.98 -8.22 19.95
CA THR A 183 3.35 -9.57 20.42
C THR A 183 2.76 -10.71 19.57
N ASP A 184 1.63 -10.44 18.89
CA ASP A 184 0.99 -11.40 18.01
C ASP A 184 1.89 -11.76 16.81
N GLU A 185 2.02 -13.06 16.49
CA GLU A 185 2.89 -13.54 15.41
C GLU A 185 2.48 -13.01 14.04
N THR A 186 1.19 -12.94 13.76
CA THR A 186 0.64 -12.39 12.51
C THR A 186 0.94 -10.90 12.41
N ALA A 187 0.74 -10.15 13.51
CA ALA A 187 1.10 -8.74 13.57
C ALA A 187 2.60 -8.52 13.30
N GLN A 188 3.47 -9.37 13.81
CA GLN A 188 4.91 -9.28 13.54
C GLN A 188 5.28 -9.54 12.07
N VAL A 189 4.55 -10.43 11.38
CA VAL A 189 4.69 -10.60 9.93
C VAL A 189 4.23 -9.34 9.20
N LEU A 190 3.07 -8.79 9.57
CA LEU A 190 2.53 -7.58 8.97
C LEU A 190 3.42 -6.34 9.21
N VAL A 191 4.11 -6.24 10.35
CA VAL A 191 5.11 -5.20 10.61
C VAL A 191 6.24 -5.24 9.57
N CYS A 192 6.73 -6.43 9.26
CA CYS A 192 7.75 -6.59 8.21
C CYS A 192 7.18 -6.31 6.80
N ALA A 193 5.93 -6.69 6.56
CA ALA A 193 5.21 -6.41 5.32
C ALA A 193 5.03 -4.89 5.11
N ALA A 194 4.59 -4.17 6.13
CA ALA A 194 4.38 -2.73 6.09
C ALA A 194 5.65 -1.96 5.69
N ASN A 195 6.80 -2.38 6.21
CA ASN A 195 8.07 -1.71 5.89
C ASN A 195 8.46 -1.85 4.40
N GLN A 196 7.97 -2.86 3.69
CA GLN A 196 8.27 -3.05 2.27
C GLN A 196 7.59 -2.01 1.36
N PHE A 197 6.54 -1.34 1.83
CA PHE A 197 5.89 -0.25 1.10
C PHE A 197 6.57 1.10 1.31
N ILE A 198 7.38 1.25 2.36
CA ILE A 198 8.09 2.49 2.64
C ILE A 198 9.27 2.60 1.69
N SER A 199 9.28 3.65 0.88
CA SER A 199 10.29 3.90 -0.15
C SER A 199 10.81 5.34 -0.05
N TYR A 200 11.95 5.58 -0.69
CA TYR A 200 12.53 6.90 -0.85
C TYR A 200 12.17 7.46 -2.22
N ARG A 201 11.57 8.64 -2.24
CA ARG A 201 11.21 9.34 -3.47
C ARG A 201 12.28 10.37 -3.82
N THR A 202 13.00 10.16 -4.90
CA THR A 202 14.08 11.05 -5.36
C THR A 202 13.57 12.46 -5.68
N SER A 203 12.37 12.59 -6.29
CA SER A 203 11.82 13.90 -6.68
C SER A 203 11.46 14.81 -5.50
N THR A 204 11.18 14.25 -4.33
CA THR A 204 10.87 15.01 -3.11
C THR A 204 11.98 14.95 -2.07
N ASP A 205 13.03 14.15 -2.30
CA ASP A 205 14.11 13.87 -1.35
C ASP A 205 13.60 13.42 0.04
N LYS A 206 12.48 12.65 0.04
CA LYS A 206 11.79 12.21 1.25
C LYS A 206 11.24 10.80 1.09
N GLN A 207 10.83 10.24 2.23
CA GLN A 207 10.14 8.95 2.27
C GLN A 207 8.70 9.08 1.78
N THR A 208 8.19 7.97 1.23
CA THR A 208 6.81 7.82 0.78
C THR A 208 6.32 6.40 1.03
N ILE A 209 5.03 6.14 0.81
CA ILE A 209 4.44 4.81 0.81
C ILE A 209 3.98 4.49 -0.61
N LEU A 210 4.47 3.39 -1.16
CA LEU A 210 3.94 2.81 -2.39
C LEU A 210 2.62 2.12 -2.07
N ALA A 211 1.57 2.41 -2.84
CA ALA A 211 0.22 1.93 -2.54
C ALA A 211 0.10 0.41 -2.69
N GLY A 212 0.71 -0.18 -3.72
CA GLY A 212 0.64 -1.62 -3.92
C GLY A 212 1.50 -2.17 -5.05
N PHE A 213 2.00 -3.37 -4.84
CA PHE A 213 2.81 -4.08 -5.83
C PHE A 213 1.96 -5.04 -6.67
N PRO A 214 2.20 -5.11 -7.98
CA PRO A 214 3.24 -4.42 -8.76
C PRO A 214 2.75 -3.14 -9.46
N PHE A 215 1.48 -2.72 -9.25
CA PHE A 215 0.81 -1.80 -10.17
C PHE A 215 0.82 -0.34 -9.74
N PHE A 216 0.75 -0.08 -8.42
CA PHE A 216 0.54 1.27 -7.90
C PHE A 216 1.81 1.91 -7.38
N GLU A 217 1.94 3.19 -7.67
CA GLU A 217 2.95 4.09 -7.15
C GLU A 217 2.48 4.69 -5.81
N ASP A 218 2.93 5.89 -5.46
CA ASP A 218 2.46 6.55 -4.25
C ASP A 218 1.21 7.39 -4.52
N TRP A 219 0.10 6.81 -4.14
CA TRP A 219 -1.18 7.48 -4.15
C TRP A 219 -1.44 8.12 -2.78
N GLY A 220 -1.88 9.39 -2.78
CA GLY A 220 -2.06 10.16 -1.56
C GLY A 220 -3.15 9.63 -0.65
N ARG A 221 -4.28 9.21 -1.19
CA ARG A 221 -5.34 8.53 -0.45
C ARG A 221 -4.82 7.29 0.25
N ASP A 222 -4.18 6.41 -0.52
CA ASP A 222 -3.60 5.16 -0.04
C ASP A 222 -2.54 5.40 1.03
N THR A 223 -1.69 6.41 0.81
CA THR A 223 -0.69 6.83 1.79
C THR A 223 -1.35 7.26 3.09
N MET A 224 -2.39 8.09 3.08
CA MET A 224 -3.04 8.57 4.31
C MET A 224 -3.75 7.43 5.07
N ILE A 225 -4.42 6.51 4.36
CA ILE A 225 -5.03 5.33 4.97
C ILE A 225 -3.97 4.40 5.56
N SER A 226 -2.91 4.13 4.80
CA SER A 226 -1.85 3.19 5.18
C SER A 226 -0.97 3.70 6.32
N LEU A 227 -0.71 5.01 6.38
CA LEU A 227 0.32 5.61 7.23
C LEU A 227 0.08 5.35 8.72
N VAL A 228 -1.19 5.36 9.15
CA VAL A 228 -1.53 5.08 10.56
C VAL A 228 -1.07 3.66 10.94
N GLY A 229 -1.40 2.65 10.14
CA GLY A 229 -1.00 1.27 10.41
C GLY A 229 0.45 0.99 10.11
N CYS A 230 0.92 1.36 8.91
CA CYS A 230 2.26 1.01 8.45
C CYS A 230 3.38 1.75 9.20
N CYS A 231 3.13 2.99 9.64
CA CYS A 231 4.16 3.78 10.31
C CYS A 231 3.84 4.07 11.78
N ILE A 232 2.65 4.59 12.12
CA ILE A 232 2.33 5.01 13.49
C ILE A 232 2.15 3.80 14.40
N SER A 233 1.36 2.79 14.00
CA SER A 233 1.16 1.57 14.81
C SER A 233 2.43 0.73 14.96
N THR A 234 3.37 0.87 14.03
CA THR A 234 4.68 0.18 14.06
C THR A 234 5.78 0.98 14.76
N GLY A 235 5.48 2.20 15.25
CA GLY A 235 6.44 3.05 15.96
C GLY A 235 7.46 3.75 15.05
N GLN A 236 7.26 3.78 13.74
CA GLN A 236 8.11 4.48 12.77
C GLN A 236 7.68 5.95 12.64
N TYR A 237 7.72 6.69 13.76
CA TYR A 237 7.18 8.05 13.86
C TYR A 237 7.94 9.07 12.99
N GLU A 238 9.24 8.95 12.85
CA GLU A 238 10.06 9.83 12.01
C GLU A 238 9.70 9.68 10.52
N VAL A 239 9.41 8.44 10.10
CA VAL A 239 8.92 8.16 8.74
C VAL A 239 7.56 8.80 8.52
N ALA A 240 6.63 8.61 9.47
CA ALA A 240 5.30 9.20 9.41
C ALA A 240 5.37 10.73 9.32
N GLU A 241 6.19 11.37 10.15
CA GLU A 241 6.40 12.82 10.13
C GLU A 241 6.97 13.30 8.79
N SER A 242 7.99 12.61 8.26
CA SER A 242 8.62 12.93 6.97
C SER A 242 7.59 12.92 5.82
N ILE A 243 6.73 11.91 5.79
CA ILE A 243 5.67 11.79 4.78
C ILE A 243 4.63 12.90 4.95
N LEU A 244 4.13 13.14 6.16
CA LEU A 244 3.15 14.19 6.43
C LEU A 244 3.69 15.58 6.05
N ARG A 245 4.95 15.87 6.34
CA ARG A 245 5.61 17.13 5.94
C ARG A 245 5.69 17.28 4.43
N THR A 246 5.91 16.19 3.69
CA THR A 246 5.89 16.22 2.21
C THR A 246 4.50 16.63 1.72
N PHE A 247 3.44 16.02 2.24
CA PHE A 247 2.08 16.36 1.83
C PHE A 247 1.70 17.81 2.20
N MET A 248 2.17 18.33 3.34
CA MET A 248 2.00 19.75 3.70
C MET A 248 2.59 20.69 2.65
N LEU A 249 3.79 20.38 2.11
CA LEU A 249 4.45 21.20 1.09
C LEU A 249 3.69 21.24 -0.25
N TYR A 250 2.95 20.19 -0.55
CA TYR A 250 2.19 20.06 -1.80
C TYR A 250 0.70 20.31 -1.63
N CYS A 251 0.24 20.74 -0.45
CA CYS A 251 -1.15 21.16 -0.26
C CYS A 251 -1.46 22.36 -1.18
N ARG A 252 -2.54 22.26 -1.95
CA ARG A 252 -2.94 23.28 -2.89
C ARG A 252 -4.45 23.49 -2.87
N LYS A 253 -4.89 24.69 -2.54
CA LYS A 253 -6.32 25.03 -2.45
C LYS A 253 -7.08 24.04 -1.52
N GLY A 254 -6.49 23.64 -0.42
CA GLY A 254 -7.07 22.68 0.52
C GLY A 254 -7.11 21.23 0.03
N LEU A 255 -6.56 20.92 -1.14
CA LEU A 255 -6.45 19.55 -1.64
C LEU A 255 -5.04 19.00 -1.43
N MET A 256 -4.96 17.70 -1.13
CA MET A 256 -3.71 16.96 -1.07
C MET A 256 -3.45 16.24 -2.41
N PRO A 257 -2.18 16.02 -2.78
CA PRO A 257 -1.86 15.19 -3.94
C PRO A 257 -2.54 13.83 -3.87
N ASN A 258 -3.19 13.42 -4.96
CA ASN A 258 -3.73 12.07 -5.10
C ASN A 258 -2.72 11.11 -5.73
N LEU A 259 -1.86 11.61 -6.61
CA LEU A 259 -0.78 10.84 -7.23
C LEU A 259 0.41 11.75 -7.47
N PHE A 260 1.61 11.23 -7.19
CA PHE A 260 2.87 11.79 -7.67
C PHE A 260 3.33 10.95 -8.87
N PRO A 261 3.05 11.36 -10.13
CA PRO A 261 3.39 10.56 -11.30
C PRO A 261 4.90 10.35 -11.43
N GLU A 262 5.32 9.15 -11.78
CA GLU A 262 6.74 8.83 -12.01
C GLU A 262 7.32 9.71 -13.13
N GLY A 263 8.50 10.28 -12.90
CA GLY A 263 9.21 11.13 -13.87
C GLY A 263 8.57 12.51 -14.11
N ARG A 264 7.55 12.91 -13.35
CA ARG A 264 6.91 14.23 -13.40
C ARG A 264 6.99 14.94 -12.05
N ASN A 265 7.05 16.28 -12.10
CA ASN A 265 7.15 17.10 -10.89
C ASN A 265 5.79 17.63 -10.38
N GLU A 266 4.72 17.52 -11.17
CA GLU A 266 3.40 18.04 -10.80
C GLU A 266 2.46 16.91 -10.36
N PRO A 267 1.98 16.93 -9.09
CA PRO A 267 1.02 15.97 -8.59
C PRO A 267 -0.38 16.16 -9.21
N TRP A 268 -1.17 15.10 -9.18
CA TRP A 268 -2.62 15.17 -9.44
C TRP A 268 -3.39 15.37 -8.14
N TYR A 269 -4.55 16.06 -8.21
CA TYR A 269 -5.34 16.46 -7.03
C TYR A 269 -6.79 15.96 -7.05
N ASN A 270 -7.13 15.02 -7.92
CA ASN A 270 -8.49 14.52 -8.14
C ASN A 270 -8.95 13.58 -6.99
N THR A 271 -9.05 14.11 -5.78
CA THR A 271 -9.47 13.36 -4.60
C THR A 271 -10.15 14.25 -3.55
N VAL A 272 -11.22 13.76 -2.94
CA VAL A 272 -11.94 14.47 -1.86
C VAL A 272 -11.56 13.96 -0.47
N ASP A 273 -10.97 12.79 -0.37
CA ASP A 273 -10.71 12.11 0.90
C ASP A 273 -9.29 12.36 1.46
N ALA A 274 -8.27 12.45 0.60
CA ALA A 274 -6.88 12.52 1.04
C ALA A 274 -6.59 13.71 1.99
N ALA A 275 -7.18 14.88 1.75
CA ALA A 275 -6.99 16.05 2.60
C ALA A 275 -7.69 15.91 3.96
N LEU A 276 -8.87 15.32 3.99
CA LEU A 276 -9.57 15.02 5.24
C LEU A 276 -8.84 13.95 6.05
N LEU A 277 -8.38 12.91 5.39
CA LEU A 277 -7.58 11.83 5.99
C LEU A 277 -6.24 12.34 6.52
N PHE A 278 -5.61 13.33 5.89
CA PHE A 278 -4.41 13.97 6.41
C PHE A 278 -4.65 14.52 7.83
N ILE A 279 -5.74 15.26 8.06
CA ILE A 279 -6.05 15.81 9.39
C ILE A 279 -6.32 14.68 10.40
N VAL A 280 -7.03 13.63 9.99
CA VAL A 280 -7.25 12.44 10.84
C VAL A 280 -5.92 11.78 11.20
N THR A 281 -5.02 11.67 10.23
CA THR A 281 -3.68 11.08 10.45
C THR A 281 -2.81 11.92 11.38
N VAL A 282 -2.84 13.25 11.26
CA VAL A 282 -2.17 14.17 12.21
C VAL A 282 -2.69 13.95 13.63
N TYR A 283 -4.00 13.77 13.80
CA TYR A 283 -4.59 13.47 15.11
C TYR A 283 -4.12 12.11 15.66
N GLU A 284 -4.11 11.07 14.85
CA GLU A 284 -3.61 9.73 15.24
C GLU A 284 -2.12 9.79 15.60
N TYR A 285 -1.31 10.51 14.83
CA TYR A 285 0.10 10.75 15.12
C TYR A 285 0.27 11.44 16.49
N PHE A 286 -0.46 12.54 16.72
CA PHE A 286 -0.46 13.23 18.01
C PHE A 286 -0.91 12.32 19.16
N CYS A 287 -1.91 11.49 18.95
CA CYS A 287 -2.40 10.57 20.00
C CYS A 287 -1.32 9.59 20.46
N ARG A 288 -0.37 9.22 19.61
CA ARG A 288 0.74 8.30 19.92
C ARG A 288 1.98 9.02 20.42
N THR A 289 2.41 10.08 19.75
CA THR A 289 3.68 10.77 20.01
C THR A 289 3.57 11.86 21.06
N LYS A 290 2.38 12.46 21.24
CA LYS A 290 2.14 13.70 21.98
C LYS A 290 2.95 14.90 21.45
N ASP A 291 3.44 14.81 20.21
CA ASP A 291 4.23 15.86 19.57
C ASP A 291 3.36 17.08 19.23
N LYS A 292 3.37 18.04 20.15
CA LYS A 292 2.72 19.32 19.99
C LYS A 292 3.39 20.17 18.90
N SER A 293 4.71 20.07 18.75
CA SER A 293 5.46 20.91 17.82
C SER A 293 5.08 20.58 16.38
N PHE A 294 4.86 19.30 16.08
CA PHE A 294 4.36 18.87 14.80
C PHE A 294 2.94 19.40 14.52
N VAL A 295 2.02 19.31 15.50
CA VAL A 295 0.66 19.86 15.35
C VAL A 295 0.68 21.36 15.05
N ILE A 296 1.51 22.14 15.76
CA ILE A 296 1.68 23.59 15.49
C ILE A 296 2.17 23.82 14.06
N SER A 297 3.14 23.03 13.59
CA SER A 297 3.67 23.14 12.22
C SER A 297 2.63 22.79 11.15
N ALA A 298 1.73 21.84 11.42
CA ALA A 298 0.68 21.39 10.48
C ALA A 298 -0.57 22.28 10.52
N TRP A 299 -0.72 23.13 11.54
CA TRP A 299 -1.96 23.85 11.82
C TRP A 299 -2.44 24.73 10.66
N THR A 300 -1.54 25.51 10.05
CA THR A 300 -1.89 26.38 8.92
C THR A 300 -2.41 25.58 7.72
N THR A 301 -1.77 24.44 7.41
CA THR A 301 -2.23 23.54 6.35
C THR A 301 -3.61 22.94 6.69
N MET A 302 -3.84 22.53 7.93
CA MET A 302 -5.13 22.01 8.36
C MET A 302 -6.23 23.10 8.27
N GLN A 303 -5.92 24.34 8.62
CA GLN A 303 -6.84 25.48 8.44
C GLN A 303 -7.13 25.73 6.95
N GLU A 304 -6.12 25.69 6.08
CA GLU A 304 -6.30 25.82 4.64
C GLU A 304 -7.27 24.78 4.08
N ILE A 305 -7.11 23.50 4.49
CA ILE A 305 -8.02 22.42 4.09
C ILE A 305 -9.46 22.75 4.49
N VAL A 306 -9.70 23.07 5.76
CA VAL A 306 -11.06 23.35 6.26
C VAL A 306 -11.67 24.56 5.56
N GLU A 307 -10.90 25.64 5.35
CA GLU A 307 -11.39 26.85 4.68
C GLU A 307 -11.79 26.62 3.22
N TYR A 308 -10.97 25.86 2.47
CA TYR A 308 -11.28 25.54 1.09
C TYR A 308 -12.46 24.57 0.96
N TYR A 309 -12.57 23.57 1.82
CA TYR A 309 -13.75 22.71 1.85
C TYR A 309 -15.01 23.49 2.21
N ALA A 310 -14.92 24.45 3.12
CA ALA A 310 -16.06 25.24 3.53
C ALA A 310 -16.52 26.30 2.50
N LYS A 311 -15.62 26.81 1.65
CA LYS A 311 -15.96 27.83 0.63
C LYS A 311 -16.09 27.27 -0.78
N GLY A 312 -15.67 26.04 -0.99
CA GLY A 312 -15.57 25.40 -2.30
C GLY A 312 -14.14 25.42 -2.88
N THR A 313 -13.77 24.32 -3.53
CA THR A 313 -12.48 24.12 -4.20
C THR A 313 -12.67 23.40 -5.54
N ASP A 314 -11.58 22.93 -6.17
CA ASP A 314 -11.65 22.21 -7.44
C ASP A 314 -12.46 20.89 -7.32
N PHE A 315 -12.88 20.29 -8.43
CA PHE A 315 -13.66 19.03 -8.50
C PHE A 315 -15.04 19.08 -7.84
N HIS A 316 -15.71 20.21 -7.89
CA HIS A 316 -17.02 20.43 -7.26
C HIS A 316 -17.04 20.01 -5.78
N ILE A 317 -15.93 20.19 -5.07
CA ILE A 317 -15.84 19.90 -3.65
C ILE A 317 -16.17 21.15 -2.85
N GLY A 318 -17.17 21.07 -1.97
CA GLY A 318 -17.57 22.19 -1.14
C GLY A 318 -18.60 21.83 -0.08
N MET A 319 -18.76 22.70 0.90
CA MET A 319 -19.76 22.57 1.94
C MET A 319 -21.04 23.30 1.56
N ASP A 320 -22.18 22.62 1.63
CA ASP A 320 -23.50 23.22 1.46
C ASP A 320 -24.00 23.91 2.74
N GLU A 321 -25.17 24.57 2.63
CA GLU A 321 -25.81 25.26 3.75
C GLU A 321 -26.16 24.34 4.94
N ASP A 322 -26.32 23.05 4.68
CA ASP A 322 -26.56 22.04 5.70
C ASP A 322 -25.28 21.57 6.43
N GLY A 323 -24.13 22.13 6.07
CA GLY A 323 -22.83 21.83 6.67
C GLY A 323 -22.20 20.52 6.17
N LEU A 324 -22.78 19.84 5.18
CA LEU A 324 -22.25 18.62 4.58
C LEU A 324 -21.44 18.93 3.33
N ILE A 325 -20.45 18.07 3.06
CA ILE A 325 -19.61 18.18 1.86
C ILE A 325 -20.27 17.47 0.69
N HIS A 326 -20.42 18.19 -0.42
CA HIS A 326 -20.67 17.62 -1.73
C HIS A 326 -19.35 17.48 -2.52
N ALA A 327 -19.28 16.57 -3.47
CA ALA A 327 -18.10 16.34 -4.30
C ALA A 327 -18.44 15.65 -5.62
N GLY A 328 -17.66 15.98 -6.65
CA GLY A 328 -17.73 15.37 -7.96
C GLY A 328 -18.91 15.85 -8.81
N GLY A 329 -18.78 15.69 -10.12
CA GLY A 329 -19.80 16.02 -11.12
C GLY A 329 -19.37 15.55 -12.51
N GLY A 330 -20.32 15.28 -13.39
CA GLY A 330 -20.03 14.80 -14.73
C GLY A 330 -19.26 13.49 -14.76
N TYR A 331 -18.00 13.51 -15.20
CA TYR A 331 -17.12 12.33 -15.25
C TYR A 331 -16.05 12.33 -14.16
N GLU A 332 -16.13 13.21 -13.17
CA GLU A 332 -15.19 13.25 -12.07
C GLU A 332 -15.44 12.07 -11.13
N GLN A 333 -14.35 11.39 -10.74
CA GLN A 333 -14.35 10.33 -9.75
C GLN A 333 -13.34 10.72 -8.66
N VAL A 334 -13.83 11.16 -7.51
CA VAL A 334 -13.01 11.78 -6.46
C VAL A 334 -13.00 11.01 -5.15
N THR A 335 -13.86 9.99 -4.98
CA THR A 335 -13.83 9.07 -3.84
C THR A 335 -12.92 7.89 -4.13
N TRP A 336 -12.74 6.99 -3.15
CA TRP A 336 -11.93 5.79 -3.36
C TRP A 336 -12.56 4.77 -4.35
N MET A 337 -13.87 4.86 -4.61
CA MET A 337 -14.57 4.09 -5.65
C MET A 337 -14.53 4.86 -6.98
N ASP A 338 -13.34 5.01 -7.56
CA ASP A 338 -13.02 5.99 -8.59
C ASP A 338 -12.82 5.42 -9.99
N VAL A 339 -13.26 4.19 -10.27
CA VAL A 339 -13.14 3.62 -11.61
C VAL A 339 -13.96 4.39 -12.63
N ARG A 340 -13.31 4.72 -13.74
CA ARG A 340 -13.91 5.29 -14.93
C ARG A 340 -13.45 4.54 -16.17
N ILE A 341 -14.41 4.14 -16.99
CA ILE A 341 -14.17 3.44 -18.27
C ILE A 341 -14.74 4.32 -19.39
N ASN A 342 -13.88 5.11 -20.04
CA ASN A 342 -14.32 6.11 -21.02
C ASN A 342 -15.40 7.04 -20.41
N ASP A 343 -16.65 6.92 -20.88
CA ASP A 343 -17.80 7.68 -20.42
C ASP A 343 -18.74 6.88 -19.49
N ILE A 344 -18.27 5.75 -18.97
CA ILE A 344 -18.99 4.91 -18.01
C ILE A 344 -18.39 5.10 -16.63
N LEU A 345 -19.23 5.39 -15.67
CA LEU A 345 -18.92 5.40 -14.24
C LEU A 345 -19.61 4.18 -13.60
N PRO A 346 -18.88 3.08 -13.33
CA PRO A 346 -19.50 1.88 -12.76
C PRO A 346 -20.09 2.11 -11.37
N THR A 347 -19.50 3.04 -10.62
CA THR A 347 -19.90 3.37 -9.26
C THR A 347 -19.96 4.89 -9.09
N PRO A 348 -20.94 5.57 -9.71
CA PRO A 348 -21.08 7.02 -9.57
C PRO A 348 -21.49 7.35 -8.12
N ARG A 349 -20.78 8.32 -7.52
CA ARG A 349 -21.01 8.75 -6.14
C ARG A 349 -20.94 10.27 -6.01
N HIS A 350 -21.51 10.98 -7.00
CA HIS A 350 -21.62 12.43 -6.99
C HIS A 350 -22.65 12.87 -5.95
N GLY A 351 -22.44 14.01 -5.34
CA GLY A 351 -23.25 14.53 -4.25
C GLY A 351 -22.53 14.43 -2.92
N LYS A 352 -23.16 13.88 -1.88
CA LYS A 352 -22.60 13.81 -0.52
C LYS A 352 -22.30 12.37 -0.13
N PRO A 353 -21.07 11.86 -0.35
CA PRO A 353 -20.70 10.50 0.03
C PRO A 353 -20.63 10.35 1.55
N VAL A 354 -21.07 9.19 2.06
CA VAL A 354 -21.22 8.93 3.50
C VAL A 354 -19.89 8.99 4.26
N GLU A 355 -18.86 8.33 3.74
CA GLU A 355 -17.53 8.33 4.37
C GLU A 355 -16.89 9.73 4.36
N ILE A 356 -17.06 10.48 3.27
CA ILE A 356 -16.53 11.84 3.17
C ILE A 356 -17.13 12.75 4.25
N ASN A 357 -18.43 12.64 4.48
CA ASN A 357 -19.12 13.41 5.51
C ASN A 357 -18.80 12.90 6.92
N ALA A 358 -18.50 11.61 7.09
CA ALA A 358 -17.96 11.09 8.34
C ALA A 358 -16.55 11.62 8.63
N TYR A 359 -15.66 11.66 7.61
CA TYR A 359 -14.33 12.29 7.73
C TYR A 359 -14.46 13.78 8.03
N TRP A 360 -15.32 14.51 7.31
CA TRP A 360 -15.53 15.94 7.52
C TRP A 360 -15.94 16.27 8.95
N TYR A 361 -16.94 15.57 9.49
CA TYR A 361 -17.34 15.73 10.89
C TYR A 361 -16.16 15.50 11.83
N ASN A 362 -15.39 14.43 11.63
CA ASN A 362 -14.23 14.14 12.47
C ASN A 362 -13.13 15.19 12.33
N VAL A 363 -12.88 15.70 11.13
CA VAL A 363 -11.95 16.81 10.88
C VAL A 363 -12.34 18.03 11.71
N LEU A 364 -13.60 18.44 11.67
CA LEU A 364 -14.08 19.59 12.45
C LEU A 364 -13.93 19.37 13.96
N ARG A 365 -14.17 18.16 14.46
CA ARG A 365 -13.98 17.79 15.87
C ARG A 365 -12.51 17.77 16.28
N ILE A 366 -11.62 17.34 15.37
CA ILE A 366 -10.16 17.37 15.57
C ILE A 366 -9.67 18.81 15.63
N MET A 367 -10.14 19.67 14.73
CA MET A 367 -9.78 21.08 14.72
C MET A 367 -10.22 21.78 16.02
N ASP A 368 -11.44 21.54 16.48
CA ASP A 368 -11.96 22.05 17.75
C ASP A 368 -11.13 21.52 18.94
N PHE A 369 -10.81 20.23 18.95
CA PHE A 369 -9.97 19.63 19.98
C PHE A 369 -8.58 20.29 20.06
N PHE A 370 -7.89 20.49 18.95
CA PHE A 370 -6.57 21.12 18.94
C PHE A 370 -6.64 22.60 19.30
N ALA A 371 -7.62 23.34 18.76
CA ALA A 371 -7.85 24.76 19.09
C ALA A 371 -8.10 24.96 20.61
N GLY A 372 -8.88 24.08 21.20
CA GLY A 372 -9.11 24.09 22.66
C GLY A 372 -7.88 23.69 23.46
N LYS A 373 -7.19 22.62 23.04
CA LYS A 373 -6.03 22.05 23.75
C LYS A 373 -4.80 22.96 23.72
N PHE A 374 -4.56 23.66 22.64
CA PHE A 374 -3.40 24.53 22.43
C PHE A 374 -3.80 26.00 22.28
N ARG A 375 -4.83 26.42 23.05
CA ARG A 375 -5.34 27.80 23.05
C ARG A 375 -4.22 28.81 23.33
N GLY A 376 -4.13 29.84 22.48
CA GLY A 376 -3.11 30.88 22.57
C GLY A 376 -1.78 30.55 21.92
N GLU A 377 -1.61 29.33 21.41
CA GLU A 377 -0.41 28.90 20.67
C GLU A 377 -0.69 28.64 19.19
N LEU A 378 -1.95 28.34 18.86
CA LEU A 378 -2.41 28.19 17.48
C LEU A 378 -3.08 29.49 17.01
N SER A 379 -2.91 29.80 15.72
CA SER A 379 -3.63 30.92 15.09
C SER A 379 -5.13 30.67 15.07
N GLU A 380 -5.91 31.73 15.21
CA GLU A 380 -7.37 31.66 15.02
C GLU A 380 -7.74 31.28 13.58
N ALA A 381 -8.96 30.79 13.38
CA ALA A 381 -9.46 30.48 12.05
C ALA A 381 -9.47 31.75 11.18
N PRO A 382 -8.94 31.73 9.96
CA PRO A 382 -8.81 32.92 9.09
C PRO A 382 -10.12 33.65 8.85
N THR A 383 -11.24 32.92 8.80
CA THR A 383 -12.60 33.45 8.57
C THR A 383 -13.40 33.65 9.85
N GLY A 384 -12.78 33.43 11.03
CA GLY A 384 -13.48 33.47 12.32
C GLY A 384 -14.51 32.36 12.51
N ARG A 385 -14.49 31.30 11.70
CA ARG A 385 -15.40 30.15 11.81
C ARG A 385 -15.17 29.39 13.11
N ASN A 386 -16.25 28.98 13.76
CA ASN A 386 -16.19 28.13 14.95
C ASN A 386 -16.30 26.65 14.52
N TYR A 387 -15.24 25.87 14.74
CA TYR A 387 -15.20 24.46 14.36
C TYR A 387 -16.25 23.61 15.11
N ALA A 388 -16.54 23.93 16.37
CA ALA A 388 -17.57 23.24 17.15
C ALA A 388 -18.98 23.48 16.57
N ASP A 389 -19.29 24.72 16.17
CA ASP A 389 -20.57 25.05 15.54
C ASP A 389 -20.74 24.36 14.18
N MET A 390 -19.69 24.35 13.37
CA MET A 390 -19.66 23.64 12.09
C MET A 390 -19.85 22.13 12.30
N ALA A 391 -19.14 21.52 13.25
CA ALA A 391 -19.30 20.11 13.59
C ALA A 391 -20.72 19.82 14.10
N GLY A 392 -21.30 20.72 14.90
CA GLY A 392 -22.67 20.62 15.37
C GLY A 392 -23.70 20.62 14.24
N LEU A 393 -23.54 21.49 13.24
CA LEU A 393 -24.39 21.54 12.06
C LEU A 393 -24.23 20.26 11.22
N ALA A 394 -23.02 19.94 10.81
CA ALA A 394 -22.72 18.75 10.00
C ALA A 394 -23.22 17.46 10.68
N GLY A 395 -23.02 17.30 11.98
CA GLY A 395 -23.47 16.13 12.72
C GLY A 395 -24.99 15.98 12.82
N ARG A 396 -25.74 17.08 12.97
CA ARG A 396 -27.21 17.05 12.92
C ARG A 396 -27.72 16.66 11.55
N SER A 397 -27.23 17.34 10.51
CA SER A 397 -27.63 17.08 9.13
C SER A 397 -27.27 15.65 8.69
N PHE A 398 -26.12 15.15 9.11
CA PHE A 398 -25.71 13.77 8.81
C PHE A 398 -26.70 12.76 9.40
N ARG A 399 -27.02 12.86 10.70
CA ARG A 399 -27.94 11.94 11.36
C ARG A 399 -29.37 12.00 10.76
N GLU A 400 -29.80 13.20 10.38
CA GLU A 400 -31.13 13.39 9.80
C GLU A 400 -31.24 12.84 8.39
N LYS A 401 -30.24 13.06 7.53
CA LYS A 401 -30.32 12.81 6.09
C LYS A 401 -29.79 11.43 5.68
N PHE A 402 -28.69 10.97 6.31
CA PHE A 402 -28.08 9.68 5.96
C PHE A 402 -28.76 8.49 6.63
N TRP A 403 -29.43 8.68 7.76
CA TRP A 403 -30.06 7.56 8.45
C TRP A 403 -31.27 7.03 7.69
N ASN A 404 -31.21 5.77 7.26
CA ASN A 404 -32.32 5.04 6.69
C ASN A 404 -32.97 4.17 7.78
N ALA A 405 -34.08 4.66 8.36
CA ALA A 405 -34.75 4.00 9.47
C ALA A 405 -35.35 2.63 9.10
N ASP A 406 -35.80 2.48 7.87
CA ASP A 406 -36.43 1.23 7.37
C ASP A 406 -35.37 0.13 7.20
N ALA A 407 -34.20 0.47 6.70
CA ALA A 407 -33.09 -0.46 6.54
C ALA A 407 -32.25 -0.62 7.82
N GLY A 408 -32.27 0.32 8.73
CA GLY A 408 -31.41 0.35 9.93
C GLY A 408 -29.94 0.53 9.62
N CYS A 409 -29.62 1.32 8.60
CA CYS A 409 -28.26 1.60 8.14
C CYS A 409 -28.14 3.01 7.57
N LEU A 410 -26.96 3.37 7.05
CA LEU A 410 -26.74 4.65 6.38
C LEU A 410 -26.91 4.50 4.86
N LYS A 411 -27.43 5.53 4.21
CA LYS A 411 -27.36 5.72 2.77
C LYS A 411 -25.91 5.90 2.34
N ASP A 412 -25.53 5.36 1.19
CA ASP A 412 -24.13 5.46 0.71
C ASP A 412 -23.78 6.86 0.20
N VAL A 413 -24.71 7.51 -0.49
CA VAL A 413 -24.57 8.89 -0.97
C VAL A 413 -25.92 9.61 -0.89
N LEU A 414 -25.89 10.93 -0.66
CA LEU A 414 -27.06 11.78 -0.88
C LEU A 414 -26.82 12.55 -2.17
N THR A 415 -27.77 12.48 -3.11
CA THR A 415 -27.66 13.14 -4.39
C THR A 415 -29.00 13.72 -4.83
N ASP A 416 -28.95 14.84 -5.53
CA ASP A 416 -30.09 15.42 -6.21
C ASP A 416 -30.17 14.98 -7.69
N GLU A 417 -29.21 14.15 -8.14
CA GLU A 417 -29.18 13.61 -9.50
C GLU A 417 -30.20 12.48 -9.67
N GLU A 418 -30.73 12.37 -10.89
CA GLU A 418 -31.62 11.25 -11.28
C GLU A 418 -30.81 10.09 -11.91
N GLY A 419 -31.44 8.94 -12.09
CA GLY A 419 -30.86 7.81 -12.78
C GLY A 419 -29.90 6.97 -11.92
N GLU A 420 -28.73 6.66 -12.46
CA GLU A 420 -27.76 5.77 -11.81
C GLU A 420 -27.23 6.32 -10.48
N SER A 421 -27.01 7.64 -10.40
CA SER A 421 -26.57 8.30 -9.17
C SER A 421 -27.62 8.20 -8.06
N ALA A 422 -28.91 8.28 -8.39
CA ALA A 422 -30.00 8.13 -7.42
C ALA A 422 -30.08 6.70 -6.82
N LYS A 423 -29.68 5.67 -7.56
CA LYS A 423 -29.61 4.29 -7.05
C LYS A 423 -28.60 4.14 -5.91
N ALA A 424 -27.49 4.90 -5.95
CA ALA A 424 -26.47 4.84 -4.93
C ALA A 424 -26.99 5.20 -3.52
N GLU A 425 -28.06 5.97 -3.40
CA GLU A 425 -28.67 6.29 -2.10
C GLU A 425 -29.14 5.06 -1.33
N THR A 426 -29.65 4.04 -2.04
CA THR A 426 -30.27 2.86 -1.44
C THR A 426 -29.35 1.65 -1.41
N GLN A 427 -28.22 1.69 -2.11
CA GLN A 427 -27.25 0.60 -2.13
C GLN A 427 -26.58 0.40 -0.78
N ILE A 428 -26.48 -0.83 -0.31
CA ILE A 428 -25.78 -1.17 0.92
C ILE A 428 -24.33 -1.43 0.57
N ARG A 429 -23.44 -0.50 0.99
CA ARG A 429 -22.01 -0.51 0.72
C ARG A 429 -21.18 -0.42 2.01
N CYS A 430 -19.92 -0.81 1.94
CA CYS A 430 -19.01 -0.84 3.09
C CYS A 430 -18.66 0.55 3.63
N ASN A 431 -18.85 1.61 2.85
CA ASN A 431 -18.43 2.98 3.19
C ASN A 431 -19.03 3.52 4.50
N GLN A 432 -20.23 3.09 4.86
CA GLN A 432 -20.90 3.49 6.09
C GLN A 432 -20.13 3.15 7.37
N ILE A 433 -19.19 2.19 7.31
CA ILE A 433 -18.45 1.76 8.50
C ILE A 433 -17.55 2.86 9.07
N TRP A 434 -17.11 3.79 8.22
CA TRP A 434 -16.28 4.91 8.66
C TRP A 434 -17.01 5.89 9.58
N ALA A 435 -18.33 6.00 9.48
CA ALA A 435 -19.14 6.79 10.42
C ALA A 435 -19.08 6.24 11.85
N VAL A 436 -18.69 4.98 12.03
CA VAL A 436 -18.60 4.30 13.34
C VAL A 436 -17.16 4.19 13.81
N SER A 437 -16.22 3.82 12.93
CA SER A 437 -14.83 3.50 13.30
C SER A 437 -13.98 4.71 13.66
N LEU A 438 -14.32 5.90 13.18
CA LEU A 438 -13.57 7.14 13.42
C LEU A 438 -13.58 7.57 14.89
N PRO A 439 -12.57 8.38 15.32
CA PRO A 439 -12.39 8.71 16.74
C PRO A 439 -13.59 9.38 17.41
N PHE A 440 -14.25 10.33 16.75
CA PHE A 440 -15.38 11.06 17.30
C PHE A 440 -16.70 10.49 16.80
N SER A 441 -17.53 10.01 17.73
CA SER A 441 -18.82 9.41 17.41
C SER A 441 -19.77 10.41 16.74
N LEU A 442 -20.29 10.02 15.60
CA LEU A 442 -21.21 10.81 14.78
C LEU A 442 -22.67 10.38 14.98
N LEU A 443 -22.89 9.10 15.25
CA LEU A 443 -24.20 8.48 15.45
C LEU A 443 -24.48 8.22 16.92
N GLU A 444 -25.74 7.98 17.24
CA GLU A 444 -26.14 7.42 18.54
C GLU A 444 -25.61 5.97 18.66
N ARG A 445 -25.27 5.54 19.87
CA ARG A 445 -24.66 4.22 20.10
C ARG A 445 -25.49 3.04 19.55
N GLN A 446 -26.82 3.15 19.59
CA GLN A 446 -27.68 2.14 19.03
C GLN A 446 -27.54 2.09 17.49
N GLN A 447 -27.48 3.25 16.85
CA GLN A 447 -27.28 3.36 15.41
C GLN A 447 -25.89 2.83 15.00
N GLU A 448 -24.83 3.15 15.76
CA GLU A 448 -23.49 2.60 15.54
C GLU A 448 -23.49 1.06 15.54
N ARG A 449 -24.21 0.44 16.48
CA ARG A 449 -24.37 -1.02 16.54
C ARG A 449 -25.13 -1.56 15.32
N GLN A 450 -26.23 -0.91 14.94
CA GLN A 450 -27.04 -1.33 13.79
C GLN A 450 -26.24 -1.26 12.48
N VAL A 451 -25.44 -0.21 12.29
CA VAL A 451 -24.52 -0.11 11.14
C VAL A 451 -23.52 -1.28 11.14
N GLY A 452 -22.88 -1.55 12.28
CA GLY A 452 -21.94 -2.68 12.40
C GLY A 452 -22.60 -4.04 12.11
N GLU A 453 -23.81 -4.26 12.61
CA GLU A 453 -24.61 -5.48 12.34
C GLU A 453 -25.02 -5.59 10.87
N MET A 454 -25.40 -4.48 10.24
CA MET A 454 -25.74 -4.44 8.81
C MET A 454 -24.55 -4.80 7.94
N VAL A 455 -23.40 -4.17 8.20
CA VAL A 455 -22.15 -4.47 7.49
C VAL A 455 -21.75 -5.93 7.68
N TYR A 456 -21.87 -6.47 8.89
CA TYR A 456 -21.59 -7.88 9.15
C TYR A 456 -22.49 -8.82 8.35
N ARG A 457 -23.81 -8.62 8.43
CA ARG A 457 -24.77 -9.52 7.78
C ARG A 457 -24.72 -9.49 6.26
N LYS A 458 -24.41 -8.34 5.67
CA LYS A 458 -24.55 -8.12 4.23
C LYS A 458 -23.20 -8.14 3.48
N LEU A 459 -22.14 -7.64 4.11
CA LEU A 459 -20.91 -7.34 3.41
C LEU A 459 -19.70 -8.11 3.93
N TYR A 460 -19.75 -8.61 5.17
CA TYR A 460 -18.62 -9.27 5.79
C TYR A 460 -18.23 -10.57 5.06
N THR A 461 -16.95 -10.72 4.83
CA THR A 461 -16.28 -11.99 4.52
C THR A 461 -15.07 -12.16 5.45
N PRO A 462 -14.56 -13.38 5.66
CA PRO A 462 -13.37 -13.58 6.48
C PRO A 462 -12.11 -12.85 5.99
N LEU A 463 -12.08 -12.41 4.72
CA LEU A 463 -10.93 -11.79 4.06
C LEU A 463 -11.10 -10.28 3.76
N GLY A 464 -12.28 -9.72 4.03
CA GLY A 464 -12.56 -8.33 3.73
C GLY A 464 -14.04 -7.98 3.79
N LEU A 465 -14.40 -6.76 3.38
CA LEU A 465 -15.78 -6.38 3.16
C LEU A 465 -16.11 -6.31 1.67
N ARG A 466 -17.26 -6.86 1.28
CA ARG A 466 -17.82 -6.65 -0.06
C ARG A 466 -18.15 -5.18 -0.24
N THR A 467 -17.93 -4.68 -1.44
CA THR A 467 -18.22 -3.28 -1.79
C THR A 467 -19.68 -3.01 -2.06
N LEU A 468 -20.47 -4.08 -2.29
CA LEU A 468 -21.91 -4.02 -2.54
C LEU A 468 -22.59 -5.27 -1.95
N ASP A 469 -23.85 -5.11 -1.48
CA ASP A 469 -24.69 -6.23 -0.99
C ASP A 469 -24.89 -7.27 -2.12
N PRO A 470 -24.66 -8.57 -1.87
CA PRO A 470 -24.95 -9.63 -2.84
C PRO A 470 -26.40 -9.68 -3.34
N ALA A 471 -27.35 -9.10 -2.62
CA ALA A 471 -28.74 -9.01 -3.05
C ALA A 471 -29.01 -7.87 -4.05
N ASP A 472 -28.05 -6.97 -4.26
CA ASP A 472 -28.20 -5.89 -5.22
C ASP A 472 -28.11 -6.42 -6.66
N PRO A 473 -29.00 -6.00 -7.58
CA PRO A 473 -28.98 -6.47 -8.97
C PRO A 473 -27.70 -6.09 -9.74
N GLU A 474 -26.95 -5.11 -9.28
CA GLU A 474 -25.69 -4.69 -9.89
C GLU A 474 -24.45 -5.42 -9.31
N PHE A 475 -24.65 -6.37 -8.41
CA PHE A 475 -23.58 -7.13 -7.77
C PHE A 475 -22.75 -7.94 -8.78
N LYS A 476 -21.44 -7.68 -8.80
CA LYS A 476 -20.46 -8.34 -9.67
C LYS A 476 -19.27 -8.81 -8.81
N PRO A 477 -19.33 -10.04 -8.30
CA PRO A 477 -18.36 -10.52 -7.31
C PRO A 477 -16.99 -10.89 -7.87
N PHE A 478 -16.86 -11.14 -9.19
CA PHE A 478 -15.63 -11.68 -9.77
C PHE A 478 -14.84 -10.63 -10.54
N TYR A 479 -13.56 -10.47 -10.14
CA TYR A 479 -12.60 -9.56 -10.80
C TYR A 479 -11.69 -10.37 -11.71
N GLY A 480 -11.90 -10.30 -13.01
CA GLY A 480 -11.07 -11.05 -13.96
C GLY A 480 -11.47 -10.85 -15.42
N GLY A 481 -10.68 -11.44 -16.32
CA GLY A 481 -10.86 -11.35 -17.74
C GLY A 481 -10.41 -9.99 -18.31
N LYS A 482 -11.15 -9.49 -19.31
CA LYS A 482 -10.81 -8.22 -20.01
C LYS A 482 -10.87 -7.03 -19.05
N LEU A 483 -10.04 -6.01 -19.33
CA LEU A 483 -9.97 -4.79 -18.53
C LEU A 483 -11.36 -4.21 -18.22
N MET A 484 -12.23 -4.12 -19.22
CA MET A 484 -13.58 -3.61 -19.03
C MET A 484 -14.39 -4.44 -18.00
N ASN A 485 -14.27 -5.78 -18.01
CA ASN A 485 -14.98 -6.63 -17.05
C ASN A 485 -14.44 -6.45 -15.63
N ARG A 486 -13.11 -6.31 -15.50
CA ARG A 486 -12.47 -6.05 -14.21
C ARG A 486 -12.92 -4.71 -13.64
N ASP A 487 -12.87 -3.65 -14.43
CA ASP A 487 -13.22 -2.30 -14.02
C ASP A 487 -14.70 -2.19 -13.64
N LEU A 488 -15.60 -2.87 -14.38
CA LEU A 488 -17.02 -2.95 -14.04
C LEU A 488 -17.31 -3.69 -12.72
N ALA A 489 -16.41 -4.55 -12.26
CA ALA A 489 -16.57 -5.32 -11.03
C ALA A 489 -15.85 -4.70 -9.82
N TYR A 490 -14.86 -3.85 -10.05
CA TYR A 490 -13.85 -3.42 -9.08
C TYR A 490 -14.44 -2.87 -7.77
N HIS A 491 -15.55 -2.11 -7.86
CA HIS A 491 -16.27 -1.57 -6.69
C HIS A 491 -17.74 -2.04 -6.64
N GLN A 492 -18.09 -3.12 -7.36
CA GLN A 492 -19.46 -3.58 -7.50
C GLN A 492 -19.68 -4.99 -6.92
N GLY A 493 -18.94 -5.35 -5.87
CA GLY A 493 -19.18 -6.63 -5.19
C GLY A 493 -17.91 -7.38 -4.81
N THR A 494 -16.73 -6.99 -5.33
CA THR A 494 -15.44 -7.51 -4.88
C THR A 494 -15.24 -7.25 -3.38
N THR A 495 -14.46 -8.11 -2.75
CA THR A 495 -14.12 -8.02 -1.33
C THR A 495 -12.83 -7.26 -1.14
N TRP A 496 -12.86 -6.16 -0.41
CA TRP A 496 -11.70 -5.33 -0.10
C TRP A 496 -11.21 -5.56 1.33
N VAL A 497 -9.88 -5.70 1.47
CA VAL A 497 -9.28 -6.01 2.79
C VAL A 497 -9.30 -4.79 3.71
N PHE A 498 -8.96 -3.58 3.20
CA PHE A 498 -8.78 -2.41 4.07
C PHE A 498 -10.05 -2.00 4.84
N PRO A 499 -11.30 -2.07 4.30
CA PRO A 499 -12.47 -1.69 5.08
C PRO A 499 -12.77 -2.67 6.23
N LEU A 500 -12.23 -3.89 6.18
CA LEU A 500 -12.34 -4.86 7.27
C LEU A 500 -11.67 -4.33 8.56
N GLY A 501 -10.56 -3.58 8.43
CA GLY A 501 -9.95 -2.90 9.56
C GLY A 501 -10.89 -1.90 10.21
N GLY A 502 -11.55 -1.08 9.39
CA GLY A 502 -12.62 -0.18 9.86
C GLY A 502 -13.74 -0.91 10.58
N TYR A 503 -14.18 -2.06 10.06
CA TYR A 503 -15.20 -2.90 10.71
C TYR A 503 -14.75 -3.41 12.08
N TYR A 504 -13.57 -3.99 12.20
CA TYR A 504 -13.10 -4.50 13.48
C TYR A 504 -12.88 -3.39 14.52
N LEU A 505 -12.37 -2.23 14.11
CA LEU A 505 -12.23 -1.07 14.99
C LEU A 505 -13.60 -0.53 15.44
N ALA A 506 -14.59 -0.49 14.54
CA ALA A 506 -15.98 -0.15 14.86
C ALA A 506 -16.58 -1.16 15.86
N TYR A 507 -16.42 -2.46 15.61
CA TYR A 507 -16.90 -3.53 16.49
C TYR A 507 -16.28 -3.43 17.90
N LEU A 508 -14.96 -3.23 17.99
CA LEU A 508 -14.29 -3.03 19.26
C LEU A 508 -14.80 -1.79 19.99
N LYS A 509 -14.96 -0.67 19.28
CA LYS A 509 -15.46 0.61 19.85
C LYS A 509 -16.87 0.46 20.42
N VAL A 510 -17.82 -0.10 19.68
CA VAL A 510 -19.20 -0.24 20.14
C VAL A 510 -19.38 -1.30 21.25
N ASN A 511 -18.38 -2.13 21.48
CA ASN A 511 -18.30 -3.10 22.56
C ASN A 511 -17.26 -2.72 23.65
N ASP A 512 -16.90 -1.42 23.75
CA ASP A 512 -16.05 -0.83 24.79
C ASP A 512 -14.68 -1.51 24.91
N TYR A 513 -14.14 -2.06 23.82
CA TYR A 513 -12.89 -2.83 23.82
C TYR A 513 -12.84 -3.94 24.88
N SER A 514 -13.99 -4.51 25.23
CA SER A 514 -14.10 -5.58 26.22
C SER A 514 -13.28 -6.81 25.81
N GLU A 515 -12.80 -7.60 26.79
CA GLU A 515 -12.01 -8.80 26.50
C GLU A 515 -12.79 -9.83 25.66
N SER A 516 -14.11 -9.91 25.81
CA SER A 516 -14.96 -10.75 24.96
C SER A 516 -14.98 -10.26 23.51
N ALA A 517 -15.03 -8.93 23.29
CA ALA A 517 -14.98 -8.36 21.95
C ALA A 517 -13.59 -8.56 21.31
N LYS A 518 -12.52 -8.39 22.06
CA LYS A 518 -11.15 -8.65 21.61
C LYS A 518 -10.96 -10.12 21.24
N ALA A 519 -11.44 -11.05 22.08
CA ALA A 519 -11.39 -12.49 21.80
C ALA A 519 -12.14 -12.85 20.53
N HIS A 520 -13.31 -12.25 20.32
CA HIS A 520 -14.10 -12.44 19.09
C HIS A 520 -13.33 -11.97 17.85
N VAL A 521 -12.74 -10.79 17.88
CA VAL A 521 -11.97 -10.25 16.75
C VAL A 521 -10.72 -11.11 16.49
N ARG A 522 -10.00 -11.55 17.54
CA ARG A 522 -8.83 -12.46 17.38
C ARG A 522 -9.22 -13.76 16.65
N ALA A 523 -10.35 -14.36 17.01
CA ALA A 523 -10.82 -15.58 16.36
C ALA A 523 -11.15 -15.35 14.86
N GLN A 524 -11.68 -14.19 14.50
CA GLN A 524 -11.94 -13.85 13.09
C GLN A 524 -10.65 -13.56 12.30
N LEU A 525 -9.62 -13.00 12.93
CA LEU A 525 -8.34 -12.70 12.29
C LEU A 525 -7.51 -13.95 11.91
N GLU A 526 -7.89 -15.14 12.36
CA GLU A 526 -7.24 -16.39 11.89
C GLU A 526 -7.29 -16.54 10.37
N SER A 527 -8.33 -16.03 9.73
CA SER A 527 -8.43 -16.01 8.26
C SER A 527 -7.37 -15.12 7.61
N ILE A 528 -7.01 -14.00 8.24
CA ILE A 528 -5.93 -13.13 7.79
C ILE A 528 -4.58 -13.83 7.96
N THR A 529 -4.37 -14.56 9.05
CA THR A 529 -3.17 -15.39 9.25
C THR A 529 -3.02 -16.45 8.15
N ALA A 530 -4.13 -17.08 7.74
CA ALA A 530 -4.10 -18.03 6.63
C ALA A 530 -3.79 -17.33 5.28
N ALA A 531 -4.38 -16.15 5.03
CA ALA A 531 -4.18 -15.37 3.82
C ALA A 531 -2.71 -14.99 3.57
N LEU A 532 -1.92 -14.80 4.63
CA LEU A 532 -0.47 -14.51 4.52
C LEU A 532 0.35 -15.68 3.93
N ARG A 533 -0.25 -16.84 3.71
CA ARG A 533 0.39 -18.02 3.10
C ARG A 533 -0.01 -18.25 1.65
N GLU A 534 -0.87 -17.39 1.11
CA GLU A 534 -1.38 -17.47 -0.25
C GLU A 534 -0.93 -16.25 -1.07
N GLY A 535 -0.95 -16.36 -2.40
CA GLY A 535 -0.55 -15.27 -3.27
C GLY A 535 0.88 -14.79 -2.99
N CYS A 536 1.04 -13.57 -2.52
CA CYS A 536 2.34 -13.04 -2.07
C CYS A 536 2.55 -13.36 -0.59
N ILE A 537 3.40 -14.35 -0.32
CA ILE A 537 3.63 -14.87 1.03
C ILE A 537 4.12 -13.76 1.98
N GLY A 538 3.44 -13.63 3.11
CA GLY A 538 3.73 -12.62 4.13
C GLY A 538 3.15 -11.24 3.82
N GLN A 539 2.30 -11.13 2.78
CA GLN A 539 1.61 -9.90 2.38
C GLN A 539 0.08 -10.10 2.32
N LEU A 540 -0.65 -9.01 2.22
CA LEU A 540 -2.09 -9.02 1.97
C LEU A 540 -2.38 -8.37 0.62
N PRO A 541 -3.24 -8.98 -0.21
CA PRO A 541 -3.61 -8.42 -1.49
C PRO A 541 -4.53 -7.21 -1.33
N GLU A 542 -4.81 -6.57 -2.44
CA GLU A 542 -5.78 -5.49 -2.53
C GLU A 542 -7.19 -5.98 -2.32
N ILE A 543 -7.61 -6.94 -3.12
CA ILE A 543 -8.98 -7.46 -3.18
C ILE A 543 -9.01 -9.00 -3.28
N TYR A 544 -10.20 -9.52 -3.04
CA TYR A 544 -10.60 -10.89 -3.34
C TYR A 544 -11.89 -10.89 -4.15
N ASP A 545 -12.17 -12.00 -4.82
CA ASP A 545 -13.50 -12.23 -5.38
C ASP A 545 -14.56 -12.19 -4.27
N GLY A 546 -15.72 -11.60 -4.56
CA GLY A 546 -16.80 -11.41 -3.58
C GLY A 546 -17.60 -12.67 -3.27
N GLU A 547 -17.47 -13.70 -4.10
CA GLU A 547 -18.14 -15.02 -3.97
C GLU A 547 -17.17 -16.16 -4.27
N ARG A 548 -17.61 -17.40 -3.97
CA ARG A 548 -16.83 -18.60 -4.25
C ARG A 548 -16.86 -18.98 -5.73
N PRO A 549 -15.73 -19.42 -6.30
CA PRO A 549 -14.42 -19.61 -5.68
C PRO A 549 -13.75 -18.25 -5.39
N VAL A 550 -13.19 -18.10 -4.18
CA VAL A 550 -12.51 -16.88 -3.74
C VAL A 550 -11.03 -16.95 -4.15
N SER A 551 -10.59 -15.95 -4.89
CA SER A 551 -9.19 -15.78 -5.29
C SER A 551 -8.70 -14.37 -4.97
N SER A 552 -7.44 -14.22 -4.59
CA SER A 552 -6.81 -12.90 -4.45
C SER A 552 -6.64 -12.25 -5.83
N LYS A 553 -6.89 -10.94 -5.91
CA LYS A 553 -6.89 -10.15 -7.13
C LYS A 553 -6.30 -8.76 -6.90
N GLY A 554 -6.19 -7.99 -7.98
CA GLY A 554 -5.59 -6.66 -7.94
C GLY A 554 -4.09 -6.72 -7.65
N CYS A 555 -3.58 -5.79 -6.85
CA CYS A 555 -2.22 -5.85 -6.33
C CYS A 555 -2.06 -7.05 -5.39
N PHE A 556 -0.99 -7.84 -5.59
CA PHE A 556 -0.73 -8.99 -4.71
C PHE A 556 -0.22 -8.59 -3.31
N ALA A 557 0.18 -7.34 -3.14
CA ALA A 557 0.58 -6.74 -1.87
C ALA A 557 0.10 -5.29 -1.84
N GLN A 558 -0.73 -4.94 -0.84
CA GLN A 558 -1.36 -3.62 -0.75
C GLN A 558 -1.13 -2.99 0.61
N ALA A 559 -0.62 -1.75 0.61
CA ALA A 559 -0.22 -1.04 1.82
C ALA A 559 -1.40 -0.79 2.78
N TRP A 560 -2.55 -0.34 2.28
CA TRP A 560 -3.71 -0.10 3.14
C TRP A 560 -4.33 -1.37 3.72
N SER A 561 -4.24 -2.51 3.00
CA SER A 561 -4.67 -3.80 3.53
C SER A 561 -3.85 -4.20 4.75
N VAL A 562 -2.52 -4.09 4.64
CA VAL A 562 -1.59 -4.37 5.75
C VAL A 562 -1.74 -3.33 6.86
N GLY A 563 -1.82 -2.04 6.51
CA GLY A 563 -1.94 -0.94 7.47
C GLY A 563 -3.19 -1.04 8.34
N GLU A 564 -4.34 -1.27 7.73
CA GLU A 564 -5.60 -1.36 8.48
C GLU A 564 -5.63 -2.59 9.40
N MET A 565 -5.06 -3.73 9.00
CA MET A 565 -4.92 -4.87 9.90
C MET A 565 -3.96 -4.58 11.07
N LEU A 566 -2.85 -3.88 10.85
CA LEU A 566 -1.95 -3.47 11.93
C LEU A 566 -2.63 -2.54 12.96
N ARG A 567 -3.52 -1.64 12.53
CA ARG A 567 -4.34 -0.83 13.43
C ARG A 567 -5.23 -1.69 14.32
N VAL A 568 -5.79 -2.77 13.77
CA VAL A 568 -6.62 -3.71 14.55
C VAL A 568 -5.77 -4.43 15.60
N TYR A 569 -4.62 -5.00 15.22
CA TYR A 569 -3.72 -5.67 16.17
C TYR A 569 -3.24 -4.72 17.26
N GLU A 570 -2.91 -3.47 16.92
CA GLU A 570 -2.58 -2.46 17.92
C GLU A 570 -3.73 -2.20 18.90
N ALA A 571 -4.97 -2.11 18.41
CA ALA A 571 -6.13 -1.91 19.24
C ALA A 571 -6.42 -3.11 20.15
N LEU A 572 -6.14 -4.33 19.70
CA LEU A 572 -6.29 -5.55 20.51
C LEU A 572 -5.26 -5.65 21.66
N GLU A 573 -4.07 -5.08 21.48
CA GLU A 573 -2.98 -5.22 22.46
C GLU A 573 -2.82 -3.98 23.36
N ARG A 574 -3.13 -2.77 22.88
CA ARG A 574 -2.82 -1.51 23.58
C ARG A 574 -4.02 -0.74 24.12
N ARG A 575 -5.26 -1.13 23.81
CA ARG A 575 -6.49 -0.44 24.26
C ARG A 575 -7.33 -1.23 25.25
#